data_6da769493789c95810ca208dfa7b1ac5
#
_entry.id   6da769493789c95810ca208dfa7b1ac5
#
_cell.length_a   1.000
_cell.length_b   1.000
_cell.length_c   1.000
_cell.angle_alpha   90.00
_cell.angle_beta   90.00
_cell.angle_gamma   90.00
#
_symmetry.space_group_name_H-M   'P 1'
#
loop_
_entity.id
_entity.type
_entity.pdbx_description
1 polymer ?
#
loop_
_entity_poly.entity_id
_entity_poly.type
_entity_poly.pdbx_seq_one_letter_code
_entity_poly.pdbx_strand_id
1 'polypeptide(L)'
;VQLRGDTRNLGQRTHDAFTAVGRSVLSSGELGQHSGLPATIIVSTTLQDLQAAAGSAVTAGGSLLPMAEVIRLASHAVHYLVVFDEHTSEVLHCGRAKRIAPAAHRIVLLSRDRGCTKPGCTVPGYGTQVHHTNGWKNDGQTNIDEEVLACGADNRLAETGWTTRISHGIAEWIPPPQLDVGQPRINYYHHPQRLLADP
;
A
#
# COMPACT_ATOMS: atom_id res chain seq x y z
N VAL A 1 39.87 -18.62 3.61
CA VAL A 1 40.76 -17.44 3.50
C VAL A 1 40.18 -16.33 4.36
N GLN A 2 40.80 -16.06 5.51
CA GLN A 2 40.40 -14.97 6.40
C GLN A 2 40.92 -13.67 5.78
N LEU A 3 40.03 -12.82 5.30
CA LEU A 3 40.42 -11.49 4.81
C LEU A 3 41.00 -10.71 5.98
N ARG A 4 42.27 -10.29 5.88
CA ARG A 4 42.92 -9.44 6.90
C ARG A 4 42.12 -8.16 7.07
N GLY A 5 41.53 -7.95 8.28
CA GLY A 5 40.78 -6.77 8.65
C GLY A 5 39.28 -6.99 8.87
N ASP A 6 38.72 -8.16 8.61
CA ASP A 6 37.30 -8.45 8.89
C ASP A 6 37.15 -8.94 10.35
N THR A 7 36.62 -8.08 11.19
CA THR A 7 36.40 -8.36 12.63
C THR A 7 35.06 -9.06 12.93
N ARG A 8 34.21 -9.30 11.89
CA ARG A 8 32.89 -9.91 12.04
C ARG A 8 33.03 -11.41 12.34
N ASN A 9 32.18 -11.93 13.23
CA ASN A 9 32.06 -13.36 13.46
C ASN A 9 31.34 -14.07 12.32
N LEU A 10 31.29 -15.40 12.33
CA LEU A 10 30.68 -16.21 11.26
C LEU A 10 29.19 -15.84 11.08
N GLY A 11 28.43 -15.69 12.16
CA GLY A 11 27.00 -15.32 12.10
C GLY A 11 26.77 -13.98 11.42
N GLN A 12 27.56 -12.97 11.75
CA GLN A 12 27.50 -11.65 11.12
C GLN A 12 27.84 -11.72 9.62
N ARG A 13 28.87 -12.45 9.26
CA ARG A 13 29.24 -12.65 7.82
C ARG A 13 28.16 -13.38 7.06
N THR A 14 27.54 -14.41 7.66
CA THR A 14 26.45 -15.15 7.05
C THR A 14 25.22 -14.24 6.84
N HIS A 15 24.86 -13.46 7.85
CA HIS A 15 23.78 -12.47 7.75
C HIS A 15 24.03 -11.46 6.61
N ASP A 16 25.24 -10.91 6.54
CA ASP A 16 25.61 -9.93 5.52
C ASP A 16 25.62 -10.55 4.12
N ALA A 17 26.06 -11.82 4.00
CA ALA A 17 26.02 -12.56 2.74
C ALA A 17 24.57 -12.78 2.26
N PHE A 18 23.66 -13.21 3.14
CA PHE A 18 22.24 -13.34 2.79
C PHE A 18 21.63 -12.00 2.39
N THR A 19 21.96 -10.94 3.12
CA THR A 19 21.50 -9.58 2.79
C THR A 19 22.00 -9.15 1.39
N ALA A 20 23.27 -9.43 1.05
CA ALA A 20 23.84 -9.11 -0.24
C ALA A 20 23.19 -9.91 -1.37
N VAL A 21 22.94 -11.22 -1.17
CA VAL A 21 22.22 -12.07 -2.12
C VAL A 21 20.80 -11.55 -2.31
N GLY A 22 20.06 -11.26 -1.24
CA GLY A 22 18.70 -10.72 -1.30
C GLY A 22 18.64 -9.41 -2.10
N ARG A 23 19.58 -8.50 -1.88
CA ARG A 23 19.68 -7.25 -2.67
C ARG A 23 19.98 -7.50 -4.14
N SER A 24 20.90 -8.41 -4.43
CA SER A 24 21.25 -8.77 -5.82
C SER A 24 20.05 -9.33 -6.57
N VAL A 25 19.31 -10.24 -5.94
CA VAL A 25 18.09 -10.84 -6.52
C VAL A 25 16.99 -9.79 -6.70
N LEU A 26 16.77 -8.91 -5.72
CA LEU A 26 15.79 -7.82 -5.85
C LEU A 26 16.15 -6.84 -6.97
N SER A 27 17.44 -6.56 -7.17
CA SER A 27 17.91 -5.63 -8.21
C SER A 27 17.99 -6.25 -9.60
N SER A 28 17.98 -7.59 -9.73
CA SER A 28 18.11 -8.28 -11.03
C SER A 28 16.93 -8.05 -11.97
N GLY A 29 15.74 -7.73 -11.42
CA GLY A 29 14.49 -7.66 -12.19
C GLY A 29 13.92 -9.02 -12.60
N GLU A 30 14.55 -10.13 -12.20
CA GLU A 30 14.18 -11.51 -12.61
C GLU A 30 13.11 -12.14 -11.70
N LEU A 31 12.73 -11.50 -10.61
CA LEU A 31 11.72 -12.01 -9.67
C LEU A 31 10.28 -12.01 -10.23
N GLY A 32 10.11 -11.57 -11.48
CA GLY A 32 8.80 -11.46 -12.10
C GLY A 32 7.99 -10.29 -11.53
N GLN A 33 6.67 -10.39 -11.67
CA GLN A 33 5.74 -9.32 -11.26
C GLN A 33 4.62 -9.90 -10.41
N HIS A 34 4.27 -9.19 -9.34
CA HIS A 34 3.06 -9.44 -8.58
C HIS A 34 2.03 -8.35 -8.92
N SER A 35 0.90 -8.76 -9.50
CA SER A 35 -0.17 -7.82 -9.89
C SER A 35 0.32 -6.67 -10.79
N GLY A 36 1.29 -6.94 -11.69
CA GLY A 36 1.85 -5.95 -12.61
C GLY A 36 2.93 -5.05 -12.02
N LEU A 37 3.32 -5.26 -10.75
CA LEU A 37 4.44 -4.58 -10.11
C LEU A 37 5.64 -5.52 -10.02
N PRO A 38 6.85 -5.06 -10.39
CA PRO A 38 8.08 -5.76 -10.02
C PRO A 38 8.22 -5.80 -8.49
N ALA A 39 9.22 -6.52 -7.99
CA ALA A 39 9.54 -6.50 -6.57
C ALA A 39 9.73 -5.05 -6.09
N THR A 40 8.79 -4.55 -5.32
CA THR A 40 8.69 -3.13 -4.95
C THR A 40 8.47 -3.02 -3.44
N ILE A 41 9.22 -2.14 -2.80
CA ILE A 41 9.01 -1.78 -1.40
C ILE A 41 8.25 -0.47 -1.38
N ILE A 42 7.03 -0.50 -0.84
CA ILE A 42 6.20 0.70 -0.67
C ILE A 42 6.29 1.12 0.78
N VAL A 43 6.64 2.38 0.98
CA VAL A 43 6.84 2.99 2.30
C VAL A 43 6.12 4.32 2.33
N SER A 44 5.31 4.53 3.36
CA SER A 44 4.60 5.78 3.62
C SER A 44 5.25 6.51 4.80
N THR A 45 5.55 7.78 4.63
CA THR A 45 6.10 8.65 5.68
C THR A 45 5.61 10.08 5.49
N THR A 46 5.84 10.94 6.47
CA THR A 46 5.55 12.38 6.31
C THR A 46 6.72 13.08 5.61
N LEU A 47 6.42 14.19 4.94
CA LEU A 47 7.47 15.02 4.34
C LEU A 47 8.42 15.58 5.41
N GLN A 48 7.89 15.93 6.57
CA GLN A 48 8.65 16.44 7.70
C GLN A 48 9.66 15.43 8.22
N ASP A 49 9.24 14.17 8.43
CA ASP A 49 10.13 13.08 8.87
C ASP A 49 11.21 12.80 7.83
N LEU A 50 10.85 12.82 6.54
CA LEU A 50 11.81 12.61 5.46
C LEU A 50 12.85 13.74 5.38
N GLN A 51 12.41 15.01 5.51
CA GLN A 51 13.30 16.17 5.51
C GLN A 51 14.22 16.21 6.74
N ALA A 52 13.68 15.82 7.90
CA ALA A 52 14.45 15.72 9.13
C ALA A 52 15.38 14.49 9.17
N ALA A 53 15.26 13.56 8.23
CA ALA A 53 15.91 12.25 8.23
C ALA A 53 15.72 11.50 9.57
N ALA A 54 14.58 11.70 10.21
CA ALA A 54 14.24 11.19 11.54
C ALA A 54 12.81 10.59 11.56
N GLY A 55 12.47 9.91 12.65
CA GLY A 55 11.16 9.28 12.78
C GLY A 55 11.09 7.91 12.13
N SER A 56 9.88 7.50 11.76
CA SER A 56 9.58 6.18 11.22
C SER A 56 8.64 6.26 10.04
N ALA A 57 8.76 5.30 9.15
CA ALA A 57 7.86 5.10 8.03
C ALA A 57 7.11 3.78 8.17
N VAL A 58 5.98 3.64 7.50
CA VAL A 58 5.14 2.44 7.50
C VAL A 58 5.23 1.75 6.15
N THR A 59 5.54 0.45 6.13
CA THR A 59 5.50 -0.36 4.91
C THR A 59 4.06 -0.68 4.51
N ALA A 60 3.85 -1.05 3.23
CA ALA A 60 2.55 -1.57 2.76
C ALA A 60 2.10 -2.83 3.52
N GLY A 61 3.00 -3.54 4.19
CA GLY A 61 2.70 -4.67 5.08
C GLY A 61 2.38 -4.27 6.52
N GLY A 62 2.41 -2.95 6.85
CA GLY A 62 2.12 -2.43 8.18
C GLY A 62 3.31 -2.41 9.15
N SER A 63 4.50 -2.82 8.72
CA SER A 63 5.70 -2.79 9.56
C SER A 63 6.28 -1.38 9.65
N LEU A 64 6.77 -0.99 10.83
CA LEU A 64 7.51 0.26 11.02
C LEU A 64 8.97 0.10 10.59
N LEU A 65 9.47 1.07 9.86
CA LEU A 65 10.88 1.18 9.49
C LEU A 65 11.46 2.50 10.02
N PRO A 66 12.60 2.47 10.70
CA PRO A 66 13.32 3.70 11.02
C PRO A 66 13.69 4.48 9.75
N MET A 67 13.65 5.80 9.79
CA MET A 67 13.93 6.65 8.62
C MET A 67 15.33 6.40 8.03
N ALA A 68 16.33 6.12 8.86
CA ALA A 68 17.66 5.75 8.39
C ALA A 68 17.66 4.52 7.46
N GLU A 69 16.81 3.52 7.75
CA GLU A 69 16.65 2.35 6.90
C GLU A 69 15.91 2.67 5.59
N VAL A 70 14.92 3.56 5.65
CA VAL A 70 14.21 4.05 4.45
C VAL A 70 15.19 4.74 3.50
N ILE A 71 16.00 5.66 4.02
CA ILE A 71 17.02 6.39 3.23
C ILE A 71 18.06 5.41 2.67
N ARG A 72 18.50 4.44 3.47
CA ARG A 72 19.44 3.41 3.01
C ARG A 72 18.85 2.54 1.89
N LEU A 73 17.60 2.13 1.99
CA LEU A 73 16.92 1.37 0.92
C LEU A 73 16.73 2.23 -0.32
N ALA A 74 16.37 3.49 -0.14
CA ALA A 74 16.15 4.43 -1.22
C ALA A 74 17.42 4.71 -2.03
N SER A 75 18.60 4.72 -1.43
CA SER A 75 19.87 5.02 -2.12
C SER A 75 20.23 4.06 -3.28
N HIS A 76 19.53 2.92 -3.38
CA HIS A 76 19.79 1.87 -4.38
C HIS A 76 18.53 1.48 -5.18
N ALA A 77 17.48 2.29 -5.14
CA ALA A 77 16.19 1.97 -5.75
C ALA A 77 15.73 3.03 -6.76
N VAL A 78 14.84 2.63 -7.67
CA VAL A 78 14.05 3.58 -8.45
C VAL A 78 12.92 4.08 -7.56
N HIS A 79 12.75 5.40 -7.48
CA HIS A 79 11.78 6.03 -6.58
C HIS A 79 10.52 6.42 -7.33
N TYR A 80 9.38 6.21 -6.69
CA TYR A 80 8.10 6.79 -7.06
C TYR A 80 7.66 7.72 -5.94
N LEU A 81 7.38 8.97 -6.26
CA LEU A 81 6.81 9.93 -5.32
C LEU A 81 5.30 10.01 -5.54
N VAL A 82 4.54 9.76 -4.49
CA VAL A 82 3.09 9.97 -4.47
C VAL A 82 2.80 11.04 -3.44
N VAL A 83 2.11 12.09 -3.87
CA VAL A 83 1.72 13.22 -3.02
C VAL A 83 0.22 13.18 -2.83
N PHE A 84 -0.23 13.27 -1.59
CA PHE A 84 -1.62 13.36 -1.22
C PHE A 84 -1.95 14.76 -0.71
N ASP A 85 -3.18 15.19 -0.92
CA ASP A 85 -3.70 16.38 -0.26
C ASP A 85 -3.86 16.12 1.24
N GLU A 86 -3.38 17.03 2.07
CA GLU A 86 -3.37 16.85 3.53
C GLU A 86 -4.79 16.86 4.13
N HIS A 87 -5.72 17.62 3.54
CA HIS A 87 -7.06 17.81 4.06
C HIS A 87 -8.05 16.77 3.52
N THR A 88 -7.91 16.39 2.25
CA THR A 88 -8.86 15.48 1.58
C THR A 88 -8.31 14.07 1.42
N SER A 89 -7.01 13.85 1.59
CA SER A 89 -6.30 12.60 1.24
C SER A 89 -6.50 12.18 -0.22
N GLU A 90 -6.93 13.10 -1.08
CA GLU A 90 -7.12 12.85 -2.50
C GLU A 90 -5.79 12.79 -3.24
N VAL A 91 -5.72 11.91 -4.23
CA VAL A 91 -4.56 11.82 -5.12
C VAL A 91 -4.68 12.90 -6.18
N LEU A 92 -3.68 13.75 -6.28
CA LEU A 92 -3.60 14.76 -7.32
C LEU A 92 -3.30 14.11 -8.67
N HIS A 93 -4.34 13.61 -9.30
CA HIS A 93 -4.47 13.16 -10.69
C HIS A 93 -3.59 12.00 -11.17
N CYS A 94 -4.26 10.94 -11.66
CA CYS A 94 -3.67 9.89 -12.50
C CYS A 94 -4.69 9.56 -13.62
N GLY A 95 -4.36 9.90 -14.86
CA GLY A 95 -5.29 9.87 -15.99
C GLY A 95 -5.83 8.48 -16.37
N ARG A 96 -6.86 8.49 -17.22
CA ARG A 96 -7.69 7.36 -17.67
C ARG A 96 -6.90 6.31 -18.45
N ALA A 97 -7.02 5.04 -18.07
CA ALA A 97 -6.53 3.90 -18.83
C ALA A 97 -7.40 2.64 -18.60
N LYS A 98 -7.22 1.62 -19.39
CA LYS A 98 -7.84 0.30 -19.50
C LYS A 98 -8.49 -0.27 -18.21
N ARG A 99 -9.42 -1.24 -18.34
CA ARG A 99 -10.11 -1.97 -17.25
C ARG A 99 -9.17 -2.49 -16.12
N ILE A 100 -7.93 -2.83 -16.45
CA ILE A 100 -6.95 -3.27 -15.47
C ILE A 100 -6.21 -2.03 -14.98
N ALA A 101 -6.25 -1.77 -13.68
CA ALA A 101 -5.54 -0.68 -13.04
C ALA A 101 -4.03 -0.74 -13.38
N PRO A 102 -3.44 0.34 -13.88
CA PRO A 102 -2.02 0.38 -14.18
C PRO A 102 -1.18 0.24 -12.92
N ALA A 103 0.10 -0.12 -13.10
CA ALA A 103 1.04 -0.27 -11.98
C ALA A 103 1.11 0.99 -11.08
N ALA A 104 1.03 2.17 -11.68
CA ALA A 104 1.01 3.44 -10.96
C ALA A 104 -0.18 3.55 -10.00
N HIS A 105 -1.40 3.18 -10.42
CA HIS A 105 -2.58 3.15 -9.55
C HIS A 105 -2.38 2.21 -8.36
N ARG A 106 -1.78 1.03 -8.57
CA ARG A 106 -1.50 0.10 -7.47
C ARG A 106 -0.52 0.68 -6.45
N ILE A 107 0.52 1.40 -6.89
CA ILE A 107 1.46 2.06 -5.98
C ILE A 107 0.71 3.09 -5.12
N VAL A 108 -0.13 3.91 -5.75
CA VAL A 108 -0.94 4.92 -5.07
C VAL A 108 -1.90 4.27 -4.07
N LEU A 109 -2.67 3.26 -4.51
CA LEU A 109 -3.64 2.57 -3.67
C LEU A 109 -2.98 1.84 -2.49
N LEU A 110 -1.83 1.22 -2.71
CA LEU A 110 -1.06 0.59 -1.64
C LEU A 110 -0.54 1.61 -0.62
N SER A 111 -0.19 2.81 -1.06
CA SER A 111 0.22 3.91 -0.19
C SER A 111 -0.96 4.51 0.58
N ARG A 112 -2.13 4.67 -0.09
CA ARG A 112 -3.34 5.27 0.48
C ARG A 112 -4.08 4.30 1.39
N ASP A 113 -4.38 3.09 0.90
CA ASP A 113 -5.29 2.15 1.57
C ASP A 113 -4.54 1.16 2.48
N ARG A 114 -3.27 0.84 2.19
CA ARG A 114 -2.38 -0.07 2.93
C ARG A 114 -2.85 -1.52 3.03
N GLY A 115 -4.15 -1.78 2.84
CA GLY A 115 -4.78 -3.09 2.91
C GLY A 115 -6.21 -3.07 2.42
N CYS A 116 -6.93 -4.17 2.65
CA CYS A 116 -8.34 -4.27 2.30
C CYS A 116 -9.15 -3.20 3.02
N THR A 117 -9.92 -2.41 2.27
CA THR A 117 -10.67 -1.27 2.82
C THR A 117 -11.99 -1.67 3.48
N LYS A 118 -12.43 -2.93 3.36
CA LYS A 118 -13.66 -3.39 4.01
C LYS A 118 -13.51 -3.43 5.53
N PRO A 119 -14.44 -2.84 6.30
CA PRO A 119 -14.42 -2.86 7.76
C PRO A 119 -14.21 -4.26 8.34
N GLY A 120 -13.26 -4.37 9.28
CA GLY A 120 -12.90 -5.62 9.94
C GLY A 120 -12.00 -6.58 9.15
N CYS A 121 -11.65 -6.25 7.90
CA CYS A 121 -10.71 -7.05 7.12
C CYS A 121 -9.26 -6.69 7.48
N THR A 122 -8.44 -7.72 7.72
CA THR A 122 -7.02 -7.57 8.12
C THR A 122 -6.04 -7.89 6.98
N VAL A 123 -6.54 -8.18 5.78
CA VAL A 123 -5.71 -8.55 4.61
C VAL A 123 -4.85 -7.37 4.19
N PRO A 124 -3.51 -7.50 4.23
CA PRO A 124 -2.59 -6.44 3.85
C PRO A 124 -2.60 -6.17 2.34
N GLY A 125 -2.04 -5.05 1.92
CA GLY A 125 -2.11 -4.56 0.54
C GLY A 125 -1.65 -5.55 -0.52
N TYR A 126 -0.61 -6.34 -0.25
CA TYR A 126 -0.12 -7.35 -1.20
C TYR A 126 -1.10 -8.52 -1.43
N GLY A 127 -2.06 -8.75 -0.52
CA GLY A 127 -3.14 -9.73 -0.66
C GLY A 127 -4.42 -9.16 -1.29
N THR A 128 -4.39 -7.94 -1.81
CA THR A 128 -5.56 -7.24 -2.34
C THR A 128 -5.54 -7.13 -3.87
N GLN A 129 -6.70 -6.82 -4.40
CA GLN A 129 -6.96 -6.46 -5.79
C GLN A 129 -7.47 -5.02 -5.84
N VAL A 130 -7.36 -4.38 -7.00
CA VAL A 130 -8.03 -3.09 -7.24
C VAL A 130 -9.51 -3.35 -7.47
N HIS A 131 -10.33 -2.70 -6.68
CA HIS A 131 -11.78 -2.71 -6.76
C HIS A 131 -12.28 -1.35 -7.24
N HIS A 132 -13.14 -1.35 -8.26
CA HIS A 132 -13.78 -0.15 -8.76
C HIS A 132 -15.05 0.13 -7.95
N THR A 133 -15.13 1.30 -7.31
CA THR A 133 -16.29 1.71 -6.47
C THR A 133 -17.56 1.84 -7.30
N ASN A 134 -17.42 2.30 -8.54
CA ASN A 134 -18.47 2.18 -9.55
C ASN A 134 -18.10 1.01 -10.47
N GLY A 135 -18.86 -0.08 -10.38
CA GLY A 135 -18.52 -1.33 -11.08
C GLY A 135 -18.40 -1.12 -12.60
N TRP A 136 -17.43 -1.77 -13.22
CA TRP A 136 -17.19 -1.70 -14.66
C TRP A 136 -18.44 -1.99 -15.50
N LYS A 137 -19.35 -2.81 -14.97
CA LYS A 137 -20.65 -3.12 -15.60
C LYS A 137 -21.61 -1.90 -15.66
N ASN A 138 -21.33 -0.87 -14.86
CA ASN A 138 -22.14 0.34 -14.72
C ASN A 138 -21.39 1.56 -15.27
N ASP A 139 -20.60 1.40 -16.34
CA ASP A 139 -19.78 2.45 -16.96
C ASP A 139 -18.71 3.06 -16.02
N GLY A 140 -18.33 2.35 -14.96
CA GLY A 140 -17.24 2.74 -14.06
C GLY A 140 -15.93 2.91 -14.83
N GLN A 141 -15.18 3.94 -14.47
CA GLN A 141 -13.92 4.27 -15.11
C GLN A 141 -12.77 3.69 -14.27
N THR A 142 -11.67 3.34 -14.92
CA THR A 142 -10.41 3.07 -14.24
C THR A 142 -9.77 4.41 -13.90
N ASN A 143 -10.30 5.04 -12.88
CA ASN A 143 -9.84 6.32 -12.36
C ASN A 143 -9.46 6.12 -10.89
N ILE A 144 -8.32 6.65 -10.50
CA ILE A 144 -7.77 6.47 -9.15
C ILE A 144 -8.76 6.91 -8.04
N ASP A 145 -9.60 7.90 -8.35
CA ASP A 145 -10.63 8.42 -7.44
C ASP A 145 -11.85 7.48 -7.31
N GLU A 146 -11.95 6.47 -8.18
CA GLU A 146 -13.00 5.45 -8.17
C GLU A 146 -12.46 4.05 -7.86
N GLU A 147 -11.22 3.95 -7.38
CA GLU A 147 -10.56 2.70 -7.08
C GLU A 147 -10.17 2.60 -5.61
N VAL A 148 -10.32 1.41 -5.04
CA VAL A 148 -9.90 1.07 -3.67
C VAL A 148 -9.28 -0.31 -3.63
N LEU A 149 -8.55 -0.64 -2.57
CA LEU A 149 -8.05 -1.99 -2.35
C LEU A 149 -9.11 -2.86 -1.66
N ALA A 150 -9.38 -4.04 -2.24
CA ALA A 150 -10.20 -5.06 -1.63
C ALA A 150 -9.55 -6.44 -1.76
N CYS A 151 -9.63 -7.30 -0.74
CA CYS A 151 -9.20 -8.69 -0.88
C CYS A 151 -10.14 -9.45 -1.83
N GLY A 152 -9.72 -10.60 -2.35
CA GLY A 152 -10.51 -11.32 -3.35
C GLY A 152 -11.90 -11.75 -2.85
N ALA A 153 -12.07 -11.98 -1.54
CA ALA A 153 -13.38 -12.28 -0.94
C ALA A 153 -14.28 -11.05 -0.93
N ASP A 154 -13.77 -9.92 -0.44
CA ASP A 154 -14.53 -8.68 -0.33
C ASP A 154 -14.79 -8.02 -1.69
N ASN A 155 -13.87 -8.16 -2.64
CA ASN A 155 -14.09 -7.72 -4.02
C ASN A 155 -15.30 -8.42 -4.66
N ARG A 156 -15.46 -9.73 -4.40
CA ARG A 156 -16.66 -10.46 -4.84
C ARG A 156 -17.91 -10.09 -4.03
N LEU A 157 -17.75 -9.80 -2.73
CA LEU A 157 -18.84 -9.38 -1.87
C LEU A 157 -19.49 -8.07 -2.37
N ALA A 158 -18.70 -7.16 -2.92
CA ALA A 158 -19.20 -5.92 -3.50
C ALA A 158 -20.19 -6.16 -4.66
N GLU A 159 -20.10 -7.32 -5.37
CA GLU A 159 -21.05 -7.69 -6.41
C GLU A 159 -22.40 -8.23 -5.86
N THR A 160 -22.51 -8.43 -4.54
CA THR A 160 -23.69 -9.03 -3.88
C THR A 160 -24.56 -8.00 -3.15
N GLY A 161 -24.58 -6.77 -3.63
CA GLY A 161 -25.42 -5.70 -3.10
C GLY A 161 -24.72 -4.77 -2.11
N TRP A 162 -23.46 -5.01 -1.76
CA TRP A 162 -22.63 -4.01 -1.09
C TRP A 162 -22.26 -2.90 -2.06
N THR A 163 -22.25 -1.67 -1.55
CA THR A 163 -21.82 -0.50 -2.31
C THR A 163 -20.54 0.07 -1.69
N THR A 164 -19.60 0.46 -2.52
CA THR A 164 -18.39 1.16 -2.09
C THR A 164 -18.42 2.58 -2.62
N ARG A 165 -17.92 3.51 -1.83
CA ARG A 165 -17.69 4.90 -2.27
C ARG A 165 -16.43 5.45 -1.62
N ILE A 166 -15.91 6.53 -2.19
CA ILE A 166 -14.82 7.30 -1.57
C ILE A 166 -15.41 8.61 -1.07
N SER A 167 -15.17 8.91 0.19
CA SER A 167 -15.58 10.14 0.85
C SER A 167 -14.35 10.74 1.54
N HIS A 168 -13.96 11.96 1.14
CA HIS A 168 -12.76 12.62 1.65
C HIS A 168 -11.50 11.73 1.57
N GLY A 169 -11.30 11.06 0.42
CA GLY A 169 -10.17 10.15 0.20
C GLY A 169 -10.22 8.84 0.99
N ILE A 170 -11.30 8.56 1.72
CA ILE A 170 -11.48 7.36 2.54
C ILE A 170 -12.54 6.46 1.92
N ALA A 171 -12.22 5.17 1.80
CA ALA A 171 -13.16 4.17 1.32
C ALA A 171 -14.22 3.84 2.37
N GLU A 172 -15.48 3.91 1.98
CA GLU A 172 -16.63 3.49 2.77
C GLU A 172 -17.32 2.29 2.12
N TRP A 173 -17.69 1.30 2.95
CA TRP A 173 -18.45 0.13 2.55
C TRP A 173 -19.86 0.19 3.12
N ILE A 174 -20.86 0.27 2.26
CA ILE A 174 -22.26 0.40 2.62
C ILE A 174 -22.92 -0.96 2.40
N PRO A 175 -23.43 -1.60 3.46
CA PRO A 175 -24.14 -2.87 3.34
C PRO A 175 -25.49 -2.68 2.63
N PRO A 176 -26.02 -3.74 2.01
CA PRO A 176 -27.40 -3.70 1.54
C PRO A 176 -28.37 -3.51 2.72
N PRO A 177 -29.55 -2.89 2.51
CA PRO A 177 -30.47 -2.49 3.59
C PRO A 177 -30.82 -3.59 4.58
N GLN A 178 -30.94 -4.83 4.13
CA GLN A 178 -31.26 -5.98 4.98
C GLN A 178 -30.11 -6.42 5.91
N LEU A 179 -28.89 -5.96 5.65
CA LEU A 179 -27.70 -6.23 6.46
C LEU A 179 -27.20 -4.97 7.18
N ASP A 180 -27.85 -3.85 7.00
CA ASP A 180 -27.44 -2.59 7.64
C ASP A 180 -27.98 -2.51 9.07
N VAL A 181 -27.12 -2.77 10.02
CA VAL A 181 -27.40 -2.67 11.46
C VAL A 181 -26.64 -1.49 12.11
N GLY A 182 -26.16 -0.55 11.31
CA GLY A 182 -25.37 0.59 11.79
C GLY A 182 -23.90 0.26 12.07
N GLN A 183 -23.39 -0.81 11.49
CA GLN A 183 -21.99 -1.21 11.64
C GLN A 183 -21.03 -0.19 11.03
N PRO A 184 -19.73 -0.18 11.46
CA PRO A 184 -18.71 0.69 10.89
C PRO A 184 -18.63 0.54 9.38
N ARG A 185 -18.43 1.64 8.67
CA ARG A 185 -18.31 1.69 7.20
C ARG A 185 -16.89 1.89 6.72
N ILE A 186 -15.98 2.24 7.63
CA ILE A 186 -14.57 2.52 7.38
C ILE A 186 -13.73 1.43 8.06
N ASN A 187 -12.67 0.99 7.40
CA ASN A 187 -11.68 0.09 7.99
C ASN A 187 -10.54 0.87 8.63
N TYR A 188 -10.50 0.90 9.96
CA TYR A 188 -9.43 1.54 10.71
C TYR A 188 -8.23 0.61 10.98
N TYR A 189 -8.33 -0.69 10.67
CA TYR A 189 -7.25 -1.64 10.95
C TYR A 189 -5.92 -1.23 10.33
N HIS A 190 -5.95 -0.79 9.07
CA HIS A 190 -4.75 -0.36 8.34
C HIS A 190 -4.38 1.12 8.58
N HIS A 191 -5.24 1.86 9.29
CA HIS A 191 -5.10 3.29 9.59
C HIS A 191 -5.49 3.60 11.05
N PRO A 192 -4.86 2.97 12.05
CA PRO A 192 -5.24 3.16 13.44
C PRO A 192 -5.08 4.61 13.93
N GLN A 193 -4.20 5.39 13.30
CA GLN A 193 -4.03 6.82 13.59
C GLN A 193 -5.32 7.63 13.35
N ARG A 194 -6.19 7.20 12.45
CA ARG A 194 -7.45 7.89 12.17
C ARG A 194 -8.45 7.81 13.32
N LEU A 195 -8.38 6.75 14.16
CA LEU A 195 -9.20 6.66 15.37
C LEU A 195 -8.86 7.73 16.42
N LEU A 196 -7.67 8.33 16.33
CA LEU A 196 -7.21 9.38 17.25
C LEU A 196 -7.46 10.78 16.69
N ALA A 197 -7.77 10.89 15.40
CA ALA A 197 -7.98 12.15 14.71
C ALA A 197 -9.46 12.55 14.59
N ASP A 198 -10.38 11.59 14.74
CA ASP A 198 -11.82 11.87 14.78
C ASP A 198 -12.21 12.32 16.20
N PRO A 199 -12.65 13.59 16.39
CA PRO A 199 -13.20 14.07 17.66
C PRO A 199 -14.60 13.49 17.94
#